data_5082a103487cff1b0aa4ab38f5652083
#
_entry.id   5082a103487cff1b0aa4ab38f5652083
#
_cell.length_a   1.000
_cell.length_b   1.000
_cell.length_c   1.000
_cell.angle_alpha   90.00
_cell.angle_beta   90.00
_cell.angle_gamma   90.00
#
_symmetry.space_group_name_H-M   'P 1'
#
loop_
_entity.id
_entity.type
_entity.pdbx_description
1 polymer ?
#
loop_
_entity_poly.entity_id
_entity_poly.type
_entity_poly.pdbx_seq_one_letter_code
_entity_poly.pdbx_strand_id
1 'polypeptide(L)'
;LTDDYPESGTEYTTGHVLMVVIDGASGIAVNEAYNTRKAPVIRSMTDKSLFTFYGLADNEEGVSKERGWANLLTGTTKNGLDVNQGIDELETPSFLQRLKEADENLKVSFYSSDTEFFGAFGSVADTKRKTSADSETADALIAEINDETISDIVVAQFGGVQQTGEQHGFWSNETTPTNEVIDAIYNVDAFIGKIMKALEARPRYVQENWLVVITSSYGGVYEGDVTPASLYDDPRLNSFMM
;
A
#
# COMPACT_ATOMS: atom_id res chain seq x y z
N LEU A 1 -21.08 6.86 19.30
CA LEU A 1 -21.30 6.47 17.92
C LEU A 1 -22.57 5.64 17.92
N THR A 2 -23.67 6.22 17.50
CA THR A 2 -24.96 5.57 17.41
C THR A 2 -25.13 4.98 16.01
N ASP A 3 -25.63 3.78 15.96
CA ASP A 3 -25.74 2.85 14.84
C ASP A 3 -26.75 3.23 13.75
N ASP A 4 -26.87 4.51 13.39
CA ASP A 4 -27.72 4.96 12.30
C ASP A 4 -26.93 5.05 10.97
N TYR A 5 -26.28 3.95 10.60
CA TYR A 5 -25.90 3.78 9.20
C TYR A 5 -27.13 3.33 8.41
N PRO A 6 -27.47 3.97 7.29
CA PRO A 6 -28.55 3.49 6.44
C PRO A 6 -28.24 2.04 6.05
N GLU A 7 -29.19 1.14 6.31
CA GLU A 7 -29.08 -0.22 5.82
C GLU A 7 -28.87 -0.18 4.31
N SER A 8 -27.76 -0.74 3.85
CA SER A 8 -27.54 -0.93 2.43
C SER A 8 -28.63 -1.86 1.93
N GLY A 9 -29.47 -1.41 1.00
CA GLY A 9 -30.48 -2.25 0.36
C GLY A 9 -29.91 -3.34 -0.55
N THR A 10 -28.59 -3.53 -0.53
CA THR A 10 -27.84 -4.51 -1.33
C THR A 10 -27.39 -5.64 -0.41
N GLU A 11 -27.88 -6.85 -0.65
CA GLU A 11 -27.31 -8.05 -0.06
C GLU A 11 -26.06 -8.45 -0.85
N TYR A 12 -24.89 -8.27 -0.21
CA TYR A 12 -23.63 -8.74 -0.78
C TYR A 12 -23.48 -10.25 -0.56
N THR A 13 -23.02 -10.96 -1.58
CA THR A 13 -22.80 -12.40 -1.53
C THR A 13 -21.42 -12.77 -1.00
N THR A 14 -20.43 -11.89 -1.18
CA THR A 14 -19.04 -12.09 -0.75
C THR A 14 -18.43 -10.77 -0.32
N GLY A 15 -17.44 -10.85 0.59
CA GLY A 15 -16.61 -9.72 1.00
C GLY A 15 -15.16 -9.94 0.57
N HIS A 16 -14.52 -8.91 0.02
CA HIS A 16 -13.14 -8.97 -0.42
C HIS A 16 -12.35 -7.74 0.02
N VAL A 17 -11.04 -7.92 0.23
CA VAL A 17 -10.10 -6.84 0.50
C VAL A 17 -9.04 -6.83 -0.59
N LEU A 18 -8.85 -5.67 -1.22
CA LEU A 18 -7.69 -5.39 -2.07
C LEU A 18 -6.81 -4.37 -1.36
N MET A 19 -5.60 -4.77 -0.97
CA MET A 19 -4.60 -3.90 -0.37
C MET A 19 -3.47 -3.65 -1.37
N VAL A 20 -3.28 -2.40 -1.73
CA VAL A 20 -2.20 -1.93 -2.60
C VAL A 20 -1.18 -1.16 -1.76
N VAL A 21 0.05 -1.65 -1.70
CA VAL A 21 1.17 -1.04 -0.98
C VAL A 21 2.14 -0.43 -1.99
N ILE A 22 2.44 0.86 -1.85
CA ILE A 22 3.36 1.59 -2.74
C ILE A 22 4.56 2.02 -1.89
N ASP A 23 5.63 1.26 -1.94
CA ASP A 23 6.81 1.55 -1.15
C ASP A 23 7.51 2.83 -1.60
N GLY A 24 7.97 3.64 -0.64
CA GLY A 24 8.66 4.89 -0.89
C GLY A 24 7.77 6.08 -1.31
N ALA A 25 6.45 5.89 -1.36
CA ALA A 25 5.50 6.94 -1.71
C ALA A 25 5.00 7.67 -0.46
N SER A 26 5.70 8.72 -0.02
CA SER A 26 5.20 9.55 1.07
C SER A 26 3.87 10.21 0.72
N GLY A 27 3.07 10.54 1.73
CA GLY A 27 1.84 11.32 1.52
C GLY A 27 2.10 12.70 0.95
N ILE A 28 3.22 13.34 1.31
CA ILE A 28 3.68 14.62 0.74
C ILE A 28 3.91 14.47 -0.78
N ALA A 29 4.61 13.41 -1.20
CA ALA A 29 4.88 13.16 -2.62
C ALA A 29 3.60 12.82 -3.40
N VAL A 30 2.71 12.01 -2.82
CA VAL A 30 1.41 11.69 -3.44
C VAL A 30 0.53 12.94 -3.53
N ASN A 31 0.54 13.81 -2.50
CA ASN A 31 -0.18 15.09 -2.53
C ASN A 31 0.37 16.05 -3.60
N GLU A 32 1.69 16.10 -3.78
CA GLU A 32 2.29 16.89 -4.86
C GLU A 32 1.91 16.32 -6.24
N ALA A 33 1.96 15.00 -6.42
CA ALA A 33 1.48 14.35 -7.65
C ALA A 33 -0.02 14.62 -7.90
N TYR A 34 -0.84 14.59 -6.85
CA TYR A 34 -2.26 14.94 -6.89
C TYR A 34 -2.48 16.38 -7.36
N ASN A 35 -1.76 17.35 -6.76
CA ASN A 35 -1.90 18.78 -7.07
C ASN A 35 -1.40 19.14 -8.48
N THR A 36 -0.32 18.50 -8.92
CA THR A 36 0.29 18.69 -10.26
C THR A 36 -0.37 17.84 -11.35
N ARG A 37 -1.44 17.09 -11.03
CA ARG A 37 -2.17 16.19 -11.93
C ARG A 37 -1.33 15.01 -12.46
N LYS A 38 -0.29 14.64 -11.73
CA LYS A 38 0.52 13.44 -11.97
C LYS A 38 -0.07 12.18 -11.33
N ALA A 39 -1.12 12.28 -10.52
CA ALA A 39 -1.88 11.18 -9.98
C ALA A 39 -3.38 11.32 -10.32
N PRO A 40 -3.78 11.25 -11.62
CA PRO A 40 -5.14 11.49 -12.04
C PRO A 40 -6.15 10.44 -11.54
N VAL A 41 -5.72 9.18 -11.34
CA VAL A 41 -6.58 8.11 -10.85
C VAL A 41 -6.85 8.30 -9.35
N ILE A 42 -5.80 8.42 -8.53
CA ILE A 42 -5.93 8.76 -7.10
C ILE A 42 -6.81 10.00 -6.93
N ARG A 43 -6.57 11.04 -7.74
CA ARG A 43 -7.39 12.24 -7.73
C ARG A 43 -8.87 11.97 -8.00
N SER A 44 -9.20 11.11 -8.95
CA SER A 44 -10.59 10.77 -9.28
C SER A 44 -11.29 9.94 -8.20
N MET A 45 -10.50 9.27 -7.35
CA MET A 45 -11.00 8.43 -6.27
C MET A 45 -11.31 9.22 -5.00
N THR A 46 -10.71 10.40 -4.78
CA THR A 46 -10.87 11.17 -3.53
C THR A 46 -12.32 11.54 -3.21
N ASP A 47 -13.15 11.81 -4.21
CA ASP A 47 -14.57 12.15 -4.01
C ASP A 47 -15.42 10.98 -3.48
N LYS A 48 -14.89 9.76 -3.55
CA LYS A 48 -15.60 8.52 -3.20
C LYS A 48 -14.89 7.71 -2.10
N SER A 49 -13.84 8.26 -1.51
CA SER A 49 -12.98 7.56 -0.57
C SER A 49 -12.77 8.37 0.71
N LEU A 50 -12.44 7.67 1.79
CA LEU A 50 -11.75 8.27 2.92
C LEU A 50 -10.26 8.27 2.59
N PHE A 51 -9.58 9.41 2.76
CA PHE A 51 -8.14 9.48 2.47
C PHE A 51 -7.42 10.49 3.36
N THR A 52 -6.13 10.29 3.51
CA THR A 52 -5.22 11.27 4.12
C THR A 52 -3.85 11.20 3.44
N PHE A 53 -3.24 12.36 3.21
CA PHE A 53 -1.83 12.50 2.81
C PHE A 53 -0.91 12.74 4.02
N TYR A 54 -1.46 12.69 5.22
CA TYR A 54 -0.78 12.97 6.49
C TYR A 54 -0.88 11.77 7.43
N GLY A 55 -0.59 10.57 6.90
CA GLY A 55 -0.40 9.36 7.68
C GLY A 55 1.00 9.33 8.29
N LEU A 56 1.21 8.45 9.27
CA LEU A 56 2.51 8.18 9.86
C LEU A 56 2.88 6.71 9.64
N ALA A 57 4.07 6.49 9.10
CA ALA A 57 4.64 5.15 8.98
C ALA A 57 5.20 4.66 10.32
N ASP A 58 5.66 5.59 11.18
CA ASP A 58 6.12 5.35 12.54
C ASP A 58 5.91 6.60 13.39
N ASN A 59 6.12 6.48 14.70
CA ASN A 59 6.10 7.59 15.68
C ASN A 59 7.49 7.96 16.24
N GLU A 60 8.56 7.36 15.70
CA GLU A 60 9.95 7.60 16.09
C GLU A 60 10.72 8.40 15.04
N GLU A 61 11.93 8.84 15.35
CA GLU A 61 12.79 9.57 14.43
C GLU A 61 13.31 8.65 13.31
N GLY A 62 12.66 8.71 12.16
CA GLY A 62 12.98 7.93 10.97
C GLY A 62 12.40 6.52 11.02
N VAL A 63 12.17 5.98 9.85
CA VAL A 63 11.68 4.61 9.65
C VAL A 63 12.44 3.99 8.48
N SER A 64 12.95 2.77 8.67
CA SER A 64 13.48 1.99 7.56
C SER A 64 12.35 1.38 6.73
N LYS A 65 12.67 0.96 5.52
CA LYS A 65 11.75 0.23 4.62
C LYS A 65 11.15 -1.00 5.34
N GLU A 66 12.01 -1.78 5.98
CA GLU A 66 11.65 -3.02 6.68
C GLU A 66 10.75 -2.75 7.89
N ARG A 67 11.08 -1.72 8.66
CA ARG A 67 10.25 -1.31 9.80
C ARG A 67 8.89 -0.76 9.35
N GLY A 68 8.85 -0.01 8.26
CA GLY A 68 7.59 0.44 7.66
C GLY A 68 6.71 -0.74 7.22
N TRP A 69 7.29 -1.76 6.62
CA TRP A 69 6.57 -3.00 6.30
C TRP A 69 6.06 -3.73 7.53
N ALA A 70 6.93 -3.87 8.56
CA ALA A 70 6.56 -4.51 9.81
C ALA A 70 5.39 -3.76 10.48
N ASN A 71 5.46 -2.43 10.59
CA ASN A 71 4.40 -1.61 11.18
C ASN A 71 3.07 -1.79 10.43
N LEU A 72 3.12 -1.72 9.10
CA LEU A 72 1.94 -1.86 8.24
C LEU A 72 1.32 -3.26 8.36
N LEU A 73 2.13 -4.32 8.23
CA LEU A 73 1.62 -5.69 8.14
C LEU A 73 1.31 -6.30 9.52
N THR A 74 1.89 -5.79 10.61
CA THR A 74 1.53 -6.23 11.98
C THR A 74 0.45 -5.38 12.62
N GLY A 75 0.20 -4.16 12.08
CA GLY A 75 -0.74 -3.18 12.63
C GLY A 75 -0.26 -2.51 13.92
N THR A 76 1.05 -2.53 14.19
CA THR A 76 1.63 -1.92 15.40
C THR A 76 3.08 -1.49 15.20
N THR A 77 3.46 -0.35 15.77
CA THR A 77 4.86 0.09 15.86
C THR A 77 5.64 -0.63 16.97
N LYS A 78 4.94 -1.39 17.82
CA LYS A 78 5.53 -2.23 18.89
C LYS A 78 5.68 -3.68 18.45
N ASN A 79 6.22 -3.91 17.27
CA ASN A 79 6.40 -5.23 16.67
C ASN A 79 7.74 -5.90 16.99
N GLY A 80 8.62 -5.20 17.70
CA GLY A 80 9.93 -5.71 18.12
C GLY A 80 11.05 -5.52 17.10
N LEU A 81 10.77 -4.99 15.91
CA LEU A 81 11.78 -4.74 14.89
C LEU A 81 12.36 -3.33 15.04
N ASP A 82 13.69 -3.22 15.24
CA ASP A 82 14.40 -1.94 15.27
C ASP A 82 14.71 -1.44 13.85
N VAL A 83 14.94 -0.12 13.70
CA VAL A 83 15.20 0.54 12.41
C VAL A 83 16.43 0.02 11.66
N ASN A 84 17.36 -0.62 12.36
CA ASN A 84 18.60 -1.15 11.80
C ASN A 84 18.56 -2.68 11.59
N GLN A 85 17.41 -3.31 11.83
CA GLN A 85 17.24 -4.75 11.69
C GLN A 85 16.65 -5.11 10.33
N GLY A 86 17.02 -6.27 9.81
CA GLY A 86 16.40 -6.86 8.62
C GLY A 86 15.00 -7.39 8.93
N ILE A 87 14.16 -7.46 7.92
CA ILE A 87 12.77 -7.95 8.07
C ILE A 87 12.70 -9.43 8.52
N ASP A 88 13.76 -10.19 8.33
CA ASP A 88 13.89 -11.58 8.77
C ASP A 88 13.98 -11.73 10.31
N GLU A 89 14.26 -10.65 11.04
CA GLU A 89 14.24 -10.60 12.49
C GLU A 89 12.84 -10.29 13.08
N LEU A 90 11.84 -10.06 12.24
CA LEU A 90 10.47 -9.80 12.68
C LEU A 90 9.83 -11.06 13.28
N GLU A 91 9.56 -11.03 14.60
CA GLU A 91 8.89 -12.12 15.32
C GLU A 91 7.37 -11.95 15.40
N THR A 92 6.88 -10.70 15.32
CA THR A 92 5.45 -10.41 15.43
C THR A 92 4.71 -10.88 14.18
N PRO A 93 3.68 -11.74 14.29
CA PRO A 93 2.96 -12.24 13.13
C PRO A 93 2.20 -11.12 12.41
N SER A 94 2.20 -11.17 11.09
CA SER A 94 1.42 -10.26 10.26
C SER A 94 -0.10 -10.45 10.46
N PHE A 95 -0.90 -9.44 10.09
CA PHE A 95 -2.35 -9.60 10.12
C PHE A 95 -2.83 -10.73 9.21
N LEU A 96 -2.13 -11.01 8.12
CA LEU A 96 -2.45 -12.15 7.23
C LEU A 96 -2.30 -13.49 7.94
N GLN A 97 -1.20 -13.66 8.70
CA GLN A 97 -0.99 -14.86 9.51
C GLN A 97 -2.11 -15.03 10.55
N ARG A 98 -2.42 -13.96 11.27
CA ARG A 98 -3.49 -13.98 12.30
C ARG A 98 -4.86 -14.29 11.72
N LEU A 99 -5.18 -13.77 10.53
CA LEU A 99 -6.43 -14.07 9.85
C LEU A 99 -6.50 -15.52 9.39
N LYS A 100 -5.42 -16.08 8.84
CA LYS A 100 -5.35 -17.50 8.47
C LYS A 100 -5.42 -18.44 9.68
N GLU A 101 -4.86 -18.03 10.84
CA GLU A 101 -4.99 -18.76 12.11
C GLU A 101 -6.43 -18.74 12.65
N ALA A 102 -7.15 -17.63 12.43
CA ALA A 102 -8.54 -17.50 12.86
C ALA A 102 -9.53 -18.23 11.93
N ASP A 103 -9.24 -18.27 10.64
CA ASP A 103 -10.02 -18.99 9.62
C ASP A 103 -9.08 -19.57 8.54
N GLU A 104 -8.85 -20.87 8.61
CA GLU A 104 -8.00 -21.61 7.66
C GLU A 104 -8.56 -21.64 6.23
N ASN A 105 -9.86 -21.42 6.06
CA ASN A 105 -10.52 -21.42 4.75
C ASN A 105 -10.35 -20.07 4.02
N LEU A 106 -10.00 -19.00 4.74
CA LEU A 106 -9.76 -17.69 4.15
C LEU A 106 -8.71 -17.79 3.04
N LYS A 107 -9.02 -17.31 1.85
CA LYS A 107 -8.10 -17.32 0.71
C LYS A 107 -7.33 -16.02 0.63
N VAL A 108 -6.02 -16.13 0.52
CA VAL A 108 -5.09 -15.00 0.45
C VAL A 108 -4.27 -15.08 -0.82
N SER A 109 -4.21 -14.00 -1.58
CA SER A 109 -3.28 -13.82 -2.69
C SER A 109 -2.26 -12.73 -2.40
N PHE A 110 -1.03 -12.94 -2.85
CA PHE A 110 0.08 -12.04 -2.55
C PHE A 110 0.99 -11.83 -3.76
N TYR A 111 1.07 -10.58 -4.23
CA TYR A 111 1.87 -10.17 -5.37
C TYR A 111 2.87 -9.09 -4.96
N SER A 112 4.14 -9.21 -5.36
CA SER A 112 5.14 -8.22 -4.99
C SER A 112 6.24 -8.13 -6.04
N SER A 113 6.71 -6.92 -6.31
CA SER A 113 7.92 -6.66 -7.09
C SER A 113 9.19 -6.61 -6.22
N ASP A 114 9.06 -6.59 -4.89
CA ASP A 114 10.18 -6.64 -3.95
C ASP A 114 10.41 -8.06 -3.41
N THR A 115 11.67 -8.50 -3.41
CA THR A 115 12.05 -9.87 -3.02
C THR A 115 11.98 -10.09 -1.51
N GLU A 116 12.37 -9.09 -0.72
CA GLU A 116 12.40 -9.18 0.76
C GLU A 116 10.99 -9.11 1.32
N PHE A 117 10.17 -8.17 0.83
CA PHE A 117 8.76 -8.08 1.19
C PHE A 117 8.01 -9.37 0.86
N PHE A 118 8.24 -9.91 -0.36
CA PHE A 118 7.65 -11.17 -0.77
C PHE A 118 8.08 -12.35 0.12
N GLY A 119 9.36 -12.40 0.48
CA GLY A 119 9.92 -13.45 1.35
C GLY A 119 9.33 -13.41 2.75
N ALA A 120 9.22 -12.20 3.33
CA ALA A 120 8.74 -11.99 4.69
C ALA A 120 7.24 -12.30 4.86
N PHE A 121 6.41 -11.86 3.93
CA PHE A 121 4.95 -11.87 4.13
C PHE A 121 4.18 -12.79 3.19
N GLY A 122 4.75 -13.19 2.05
CA GLY A 122 4.06 -14.01 1.05
C GLY A 122 3.90 -15.48 1.43
N SER A 123 4.55 -15.96 2.50
CA SER A 123 4.57 -17.39 2.86
C SER A 123 3.19 -17.95 3.17
N VAL A 124 2.30 -17.15 3.76
CA VAL A 124 0.95 -17.54 4.21
C VAL A 124 -0.09 -17.54 3.09
N ALA A 125 0.23 -16.96 1.93
CA ALA A 125 -0.71 -16.84 0.83
C ALA A 125 -0.93 -18.18 0.10
N ASP A 126 -2.18 -18.45 -0.27
CA ASP A 126 -2.59 -19.60 -1.09
C ASP A 126 -2.12 -19.42 -2.54
N THR A 127 -2.30 -18.22 -3.08
CA THR A 127 -1.78 -17.82 -4.39
C THR A 127 -0.73 -16.74 -4.20
N LYS A 128 0.44 -16.91 -4.81
CA LYS A 128 1.51 -15.91 -4.66
C LYS A 128 2.41 -15.86 -5.89
N ARG A 129 2.85 -14.64 -6.19
CA ARG A 129 3.79 -14.42 -7.28
C ARG A 129 4.72 -13.26 -6.97
N LYS A 130 6.03 -13.57 -6.94
CA LYS A 130 7.10 -12.57 -6.99
C LYS A 130 7.31 -12.18 -8.45
N THR A 131 7.34 -10.90 -8.74
CA THR A 131 7.52 -10.34 -10.07
C THR A 131 8.85 -9.58 -10.16
N SER A 132 9.25 -9.18 -11.35
CA SER A 132 10.50 -8.44 -11.59
C SER A 132 10.25 -6.93 -11.73
N ALA A 133 9.00 -6.52 -11.93
CA ALA A 133 8.61 -5.13 -12.12
C ALA A 133 7.14 -4.90 -11.71
N ASP A 134 6.80 -3.66 -11.41
CA ASP A 134 5.45 -3.22 -11.05
C ASP A 134 4.40 -3.52 -12.14
N SER A 135 4.79 -3.42 -13.42
CA SER A 135 3.90 -3.78 -14.52
C SER A 135 3.48 -5.25 -14.48
N GLU A 136 4.42 -6.15 -14.16
CA GLU A 136 4.11 -7.58 -14.02
C GLU A 136 3.25 -7.85 -12.78
N THR A 137 3.45 -7.10 -11.69
CA THR A 137 2.60 -7.15 -10.50
C THR A 137 1.18 -6.74 -10.85
N ALA A 138 1.01 -5.63 -11.57
CA ALA A 138 -0.30 -5.16 -12.02
C ALA A 138 -0.99 -6.17 -12.95
N ASP A 139 -0.25 -6.73 -13.92
CA ASP A 139 -0.80 -7.72 -14.85
C ASP A 139 -1.22 -9.02 -14.13
N ALA A 140 -0.43 -9.49 -13.16
CA ALA A 140 -0.75 -10.67 -12.36
C ALA A 140 -2.01 -10.45 -11.51
N LEU A 141 -2.10 -9.28 -10.86
CA LEU A 141 -3.28 -8.89 -10.09
C LEU A 141 -4.53 -8.75 -10.97
N ILE A 142 -4.43 -8.13 -12.14
CA ILE A 142 -5.54 -8.02 -13.09
C ILE A 142 -5.99 -9.39 -13.58
N ALA A 143 -5.06 -10.32 -13.79
CA ALA A 143 -5.41 -11.69 -14.20
C ALA A 143 -6.23 -12.39 -13.10
N GLU A 144 -5.86 -12.25 -11.82
CA GLU A 144 -6.66 -12.78 -10.71
C GLU A 144 -8.01 -12.07 -10.58
N ILE A 145 -8.06 -10.75 -10.68
CA ILE A 145 -9.31 -9.98 -10.62
C ILE A 145 -10.29 -10.45 -11.71
N ASN A 146 -9.81 -10.86 -12.88
CA ASN A 146 -10.62 -11.37 -13.97
C ASN A 146 -11.02 -12.86 -13.80
N ASP A 147 -10.45 -13.57 -12.82
CA ASP A 147 -10.88 -14.94 -12.51
C ASP A 147 -12.27 -14.92 -11.84
N GLU A 148 -13.07 -15.97 -12.09
CA GLU A 148 -14.38 -16.11 -11.43
C GLU A 148 -14.22 -16.28 -9.91
N THR A 149 -13.18 -17.00 -9.49
CA THR A 149 -12.82 -17.24 -8.09
C THR A 149 -11.67 -16.36 -7.67
N ILE A 150 -11.99 -15.23 -7.05
CA ILE A 150 -10.97 -14.35 -6.47
C ILE A 150 -10.79 -14.62 -4.99
N SER A 151 -9.57 -14.41 -4.47
CA SER A 151 -9.26 -14.55 -3.04
C SER A 151 -10.04 -13.55 -2.18
N ASP A 152 -10.25 -13.90 -0.90
CA ASP A 152 -10.92 -13.03 0.07
C ASP A 152 -10.06 -11.80 0.38
N ILE A 153 -8.72 -12.01 0.44
CA ILE A 153 -7.75 -10.94 0.64
C ILE A 153 -6.70 -11.00 -0.46
N VAL A 154 -6.50 -9.89 -1.14
CA VAL A 154 -5.47 -9.72 -2.16
C VAL A 154 -4.52 -8.59 -1.75
N VAL A 155 -3.23 -8.89 -1.63
CA VAL A 155 -2.20 -7.89 -1.35
C VAL A 155 -1.30 -7.75 -2.56
N ALA A 156 -1.12 -6.53 -3.02
CA ALA A 156 -0.20 -6.20 -4.11
C ALA A 156 0.76 -5.08 -3.67
N GLN A 157 2.06 -5.35 -3.76
CA GLN A 157 3.11 -4.37 -3.43
C GLN A 157 3.81 -3.93 -4.70
N PHE A 158 4.01 -2.61 -4.83
CA PHE A 158 4.69 -1.92 -5.91
C PHE A 158 5.96 -1.26 -5.36
N GLY A 159 7.12 -1.67 -5.87
CA GLY A 159 8.45 -1.21 -5.43
C GLY A 159 9.07 -0.13 -6.32
N GLY A 160 8.41 0.28 -7.40
CA GLY A 160 9.02 1.18 -8.40
C GLY A 160 9.31 2.59 -7.88
N VAL A 161 8.50 3.12 -6.97
CA VAL A 161 8.76 4.43 -6.34
C VAL A 161 9.97 4.32 -5.42
N GLN A 162 10.06 3.26 -4.61
CA GLN A 162 11.21 2.95 -3.78
C GLN A 162 12.51 2.86 -4.59
N GLN A 163 12.52 2.04 -5.63
CA GLN A 163 13.69 1.86 -6.50
C GLN A 163 14.12 3.18 -7.16
N THR A 164 13.16 4.01 -7.58
CA THR A 164 13.44 5.32 -8.15
C THR A 164 14.07 6.25 -7.11
N GLY A 165 13.53 6.29 -5.90
CA GLY A 165 14.06 7.08 -4.80
C GLY A 165 15.47 6.65 -4.39
N GLU A 166 15.76 5.35 -4.35
CA GLU A 166 17.11 4.82 -4.08
C GLU A 166 18.12 5.22 -5.16
N GLN A 167 17.71 5.31 -6.41
CA GLN A 167 18.60 5.64 -7.54
C GLN A 167 18.82 7.15 -7.73
N HIS A 168 17.81 7.97 -7.44
CA HIS A 168 17.80 9.39 -7.80
C HIS A 168 17.62 10.33 -6.58
N GLY A 169 17.42 9.77 -5.38
CA GLY A 169 17.00 10.48 -4.18
C GLY A 169 15.47 10.61 -4.10
N PHE A 170 14.93 10.51 -2.90
CA PHE A 170 13.49 10.71 -2.67
C PHE A 170 13.12 12.19 -2.64
N TRP A 171 14.04 13.02 -2.13
CA TRP A 171 13.78 14.39 -1.75
C TRP A 171 14.82 15.34 -2.31
N SER A 172 14.40 16.47 -2.84
CA SER A 172 15.26 17.60 -3.20
C SER A 172 15.58 18.50 -1.99
N ASN A 173 14.66 18.54 -1.02
CA ASN A 173 14.79 19.17 0.29
C ASN A 173 13.71 18.58 1.21
N GLU A 174 13.64 19.01 2.49
CA GLU A 174 12.73 18.47 3.51
C GLU A 174 11.23 18.50 3.15
N THR A 175 10.83 19.31 2.18
CA THR A 175 9.41 19.49 1.80
C THR A 175 9.11 19.17 0.34
N THR A 176 10.14 18.92 -0.46
CA THR A 176 9.97 18.80 -1.92
C THR A 176 10.52 17.46 -2.40
N PRO A 177 9.66 16.55 -2.84
CA PRO A 177 10.09 15.30 -3.47
C PRO A 177 10.79 15.57 -4.79
N THR A 178 11.62 14.63 -5.26
CA THR A 178 12.26 14.72 -6.58
C THR A 178 11.23 14.52 -7.70
N ASN A 179 11.52 15.06 -8.88
CA ASN A 179 10.68 14.87 -10.05
C ASN A 179 10.58 13.39 -10.46
N GLU A 180 11.67 12.66 -10.27
CA GLU A 180 11.79 11.24 -10.56
C GLU A 180 10.80 10.42 -9.69
N VAL A 181 10.70 10.73 -8.41
CA VAL A 181 9.72 10.11 -7.49
C VAL A 181 8.29 10.47 -7.91
N ILE A 182 8.02 11.72 -8.29
CA ILE A 182 6.71 12.14 -8.79
C ILE A 182 6.33 11.39 -10.07
N ASP A 183 7.28 11.20 -11.00
CA ASP A 183 7.04 10.45 -12.23
C ASP A 183 6.87 8.94 -11.97
N ALA A 184 7.55 8.38 -10.97
CA ALA A 184 7.32 7.01 -10.53
C ALA A 184 5.91 6.83 -9.92
N ILE A 185 5.43 7.79 -9.12
CA ILE A 185 4.05 7.80 -8.60
C ILE A 185 3.04 7.86 -9.76
N TYR A 186 3.29 8.67 -10.80
CA TYR A 186 2.44 8.71 -12.00
C TYR A 186 2.32 7.32 -12.68
N ASN A 187 3.42 6.58 -12.77
CA ASN A 187 3.40 5.24 -13.34
C ASN A 187 2.56 4.27 -12.51
N VAL A 188 2.71 4.29 -11.18
CA VAL A 188 1.92 3.44 -10.28
C VAL A 188 0.45 3.84 -10.31
N ASP A 189 0.13 5.15 -10.34
CA ASP A 189 -1.24 5.65 -10.50
C ASP A 189 -1.92 5.08 -11.76
N ALA A 190 -1.17 4.97 -12.87
CA ALA A 190 -1.68 4.35 -14.09
C ALA A 190 -1.95 2.84 -13.92
N PHE A 191 -1.15 2.11 -13.14
CA PHE A 191 -1.44 0.71 -12.80
C PHE A 191 -2.67 0.59 -11.91
N ILE A 192 -2.82 1.44 -10.90
CA ILE A 192 -4.03 1.50 -10.06
C ILE A 192 -5.27 1.70 -10.94
N GLY A 193 -5.20 2.60 -11.92
CA GLY A 193 -6.31 2.82 -12.86
C GLY A 193 -6.72 1.59 -13.66
N LYS A 194 -5.75 0.79 -14.12
CA LYS A 194 -6.03 -0.47 -14.82
C LYS A 194 -6.64 -1.51 -13.86
N ILE A 195 -6.13 -1.60 -12.64
CA ILE A 195 -6.61 -2.51 -11.60
C ILE A 195 -8.06 -2.17 -11.23
N MET A 196 -8.35 -0.91 -10.93
CA MET A 196 -9.71 -0.46 -10.60
C MET A 196 -10.69 -0.68 -11.74
N LYS A 197 -10.27 -0.43 -12.99
CA LYS A 197 -11.09 -0.72 -14.15
C LYS A 197 -11.40 -2.22 -14.31
N ALA A 198 -10.42 -3.09 -14.05
CA ALA A 198 -10.65 -4.53 -14.08
C ALA A 198 -11.60 -4.96 -12.96
N LEU A 199 -11.43 -4.40 -11.76
CA LEU A 199 -12.29 -4.66 -10.61
C LEU A 199 -13.75 -4.27 -10.89
N GLU A 200 -14.00 -3.07 -11.38
CA GLU A 200 -15.33 -2.56 -11.73
C GLU A 200 -15.98 -3.32 -12.91
N ALA A 201 -15.16 -3.94 -13.75
CA ALA A 201 -15.63 -4.75 -14.88
C ALA A 201 -16.02 -6.19 -14.52
N ARG A 202 -15.80 -6.63 -13.27
CA ARG A 202 -16.18 -7.98 -12.83
C ARG A 202 -17.68 -8.22 -12.99
N PRO A 203 -18.11 -9.37 -13.52
CA PRO A 203 -19.53 -9.67 -13.72
C PRO A 203 -20.37 -9.61 -12.44
N ARG A 204 -19.73 -9.88 -11.28
CA ARG A 204 -20.38 -9.89 -9.95
C ARG A 204 -20.05 -8.67 -9.10
N TYR A 205 -19.36 -7.67 -9.63
CA TYR A 205 -18.88 -6.52 -8.85
C TYR A 205 -19.97 -5.88 -7.97
N VAL A 206 -21.18 -5.72 -8.50
CA VAL A 206 -22.31 -5.13 -7.77
C VAL A 206 -22.87 -6.03 -6.65
N GLN A 207 -22.49 -7.31 -6.62
CA GLN A 207 -22.88 -8.28 -5.60
C GLN A 207 -21.75 -8.58 -4.62
N GLU A 208 -20.55 -8.11 -4.91
CA GLU A 208 -19.35 -8.25 -4.09
C GLU A 208 -19.13 -6.99 -3.26
N ASN A 209 -18.80 -7.15 -1.98
CA ASN A 209 -18.44 -6.02 -1.10
C ASN A 209 -16.91 -5.87 -1.09
N TRP A 210 -16.39 -4.83 -1.72
CA TRP A 210 -14.97 -4.58 -1.82
C TRP A 210 -14.51 -3.48 -0.87
N LEU A 211 -13.51 -3.81 -0.05
CA LEU A 211 -12.68 -2.81 0.63
C LEU A 211 -11.36 -2.68 -0.18
N VAL A 212 -11.13 -1.53 -0.76
CA VAL A 212 -9.87 -1.21 -1.44
C VAL A 212 -9.07 -0.28 -0.54
N VAL A 213 -7.85 -0.69 -0.18
CA VAL A 213 -6.91 0.10 0.61
C VAL A 213 -5.69 0.38 -0.25
N ILE A 214 -5.35 1.65 -0.44
CA ILE A 214 -4.12 2.08 -1.13
C ILE A 214 -3.30 2.87 -0.12
N THR A 215 -2.08 2.43 0.13
CA THR A 215 -1.23 3.03 1.18
C THR A 215 0.24 2.90 0.83
N SER A 216 1.10 3.54 1.62
CA SER A 216 2.53 3.29 1.61
C SER A 216 3.02 2.76 2.95
N SER A 217 4.11 2.01 2.93
CA SER A 217 4.78 1.52 4.14
C SER A 217 5.60 2.62 4.80
N TYR A 218 6.19 3.51 4.00
CA TYR A 218 6.97 4.67 4.44
C TYR A 218 7.23 5.63 3.27
N GLY A 219 7.76 6.84 3.57
CA GLY A 219 7.92 7.93 2.61
C GLY A 219 9.31 8.05 1.94
N GLY A 220 10.16 7.05 2.11
CA GLY A 220 11.54 7.09 1.63
C GLY A 220 12.50 7.77 2.62
N VAL A 221 13.78 7.81 2.27
CA VAL A 221 14.85 8.33 3.12
C VAL A 221 15.12 9.81 2.82
N TYR A 222 15.28 10.62 3.88
CA TYR A 222 15.80 11.98 3.80
C TYR A 222 16.97 12.12 4.77
N GLU A 223 18.16 12.42 4.23
CA GLU A 223 19.41 12.50 5.02
C GLU A 223 19.71 13.89 5.57
N GLY A 224 18.91 14.90 5.21
CA GLY A 224 19.10 16.27 5.67
C GLY A 224 18.54 16.54 7.07
N ASP A 225 18.92 17.68 7.63
CA ASP A 225 18.29 18.18 8.86
C ASP A 225 16.81 18.48 8.60
N VAL A 226 15.93 18.02 9.48
CA VAL A 226 14.49 18.22 9.39
C VAL A 226 14.04 19.08 10.55
N THR A 227 13.26 20.13 10.24
CA THR A 227 12.61 20.97 11.25
C THR A 227 11.10 21.02 10.95
N PRO A 228 10.39 19.88 11.07
CA PRO A 228 8.99 19.79 10.67
C PRO A 228 8.10 20.58 11.65
N ALA A 229 7.03 21.18 11.14
CA ALA A 229 6.03 21.84 11.98
C ALA A 229 5.24 20.83 12.82
N SER A 230 5.12 19.59 12.33
CA SER A 230 4.52 18.45 13.03
C SER A 230 5.16 17.14 12.55
N LEU A 231 4.92 16.03 13.26
CA LEU A 231 5.36 14.70 12.82
C LEU A 231 4.81 14.32 11.44
N TYR A 232 3.65 14.83 11.09
CA TYR A 232 3.01 14.55 9.78
C TYR A 232 3.71 15.27 8.61
N ASP A 233 4.48 16.31 8.90
CA ASP A 233 5.26 17.07 7.91
C ASP A 233 6.69 16.55 7.80
N ASP A 234 7.09 15.58 8.63
CA ASP A 234 8.40 14.96 8.58
C ASP A 234 8.48 13.97 7.40
N PRO A 235 9.33 14.25 6.38
CA PRO A 235 9.43 13.38 5.20
C PRO A 235 9.88 11.95 5.53
N ARG A 236 10.54 11.75 6.68
CA ARG A 236 11.04 10.45 7.14
C ARG A 236 9.93 9.57 7.73
N LEU A 237 8.84 10.19 8.22
CA LEU A 237 7.74 9.52 8.91
C LEU A 237 6.44 9.53 8.10
N ASN A 238 6.31 10.47 7.17
CA ASN A 238 5.06 10.71 6.46
C ASN A 238 4.68 9.54 5.54
N SER A 239 3.42 9.20 5.55
CA SER A 239 2.78 8.17 4.71
C SER A 239 1.42 8.67 4.24
N PHE A 240 0.71 7.87 3.44
CA PHE A 240 -0.68 8.14 3.04
C PHE A 240 -1.53 6.89 3.14
N MET A 241 -2.84 7.10 3.15
CA MET A 241 -3.83 6.03 3.06
C MET A 241 -5.09 6.55 2.34
N MET A 242 -5.63 5.72 1.52
CA MET A 242 -6.91 5.90 0.84
C MET A 242 -7.73 4.63 0.94
#